data_3e48b4726b9dc367e16b50f98cadfa1b
#
_entry.id   3e48b4726b9dc367e16b50f98cadfa1b
#
_cell.length_a   1.000
_cell.length_b   1.000
_cell.length_c   1.000
_cell.angle_alpha   90.00
_cell.angle_beta   90.00
_cell.angle_gamma   90.00
#
_symmetry.space_group_name_H-M   'P 1'
#
loop_
_entity.id
_entity.type
_entity.pdbx_description
1 polymer ?
#
loop_
_entity_poly.entity_id
_entity_poly.type
_entity_poly.pdbx_seq_one_letter_code
_entity_poly.pdbx_strand_id
1 'polypeptide(L)'
;MYEISNLKKVLPDVDDVNFIKNVKNDIFETHKYEFNKKILTQIDENKFLNSDFENLTKGYRINKTTITSNKDTTKFNLDSINLIYSLKNNTFSLIVDNNNDIYLAKIQNIQEKNLQKADKEYLNLIKESDSIIKSNLYSSYDYLLNDKYKIKVNQKSLERIKNYFR
;
A
#
# COMPACT_ATOMS: atom_id res chain seq x y z
N MET A 1 11.20 20.58 25.81
CA MET A 1 12.29 21.06 24.90
C MET A 1 13.54 20.32 25.33
N TYR A 2 14.21 19.60 24.42
CA TYR A 2 15.42 18.85 24.74
C TYR A 2 16.58 19.53 24.04
N GLU A 3 17.64 19.84 24.77
CA GLU A 3 18.88 20.41 24.23
C GLU A 3 19.95 19.31 24.15
N ILE A 4 20.49 19.09 22.96
CA ILE A 4 21.57 18.13 22.75
C ILE A 4 22.88 18.92 22.83
N SER A 5 23.53 18.89 23.99
CA SER A 5 24.73 19.69 24.27
C SER A 5 26.05 19.04 23.86
N ASN A 6 26.09 17.69 23.59
CA ASN A 6 27.32 17.01 23.19
C ASN A 6 27.02 15.79 22.34
N LEU A 7 27.48 15.81 21.08
CA LEU A 7 27.46 14.67 20.17
C LEU A 7 28.88 14.12 20.06
N LYS A 8 29.17 13.03 20.77
CA LYS A 8 30.47 12.35 20.69
C LYS A 8 30.34 11.13 19.78
N LYS A 9 31.02 11.14 18.65
CA LYS A 9 31.16 9.92 17.83
C LYS A 9 32.08 8.94 18.55
N VAL A 10 31.53 7.86 19.05
CA VAL A 10 32.27 6.75 19.64
C VAL A 10 32.21 5.59 18.66
N LEU A 11 33.38 5.00 18.37
CA LEU A 11 33.39 3.75 17.57
C LEU A 11 32.73 2.66 18.43
N PRO A 12 31.81 1.86 17.85
CA PRO A 12 31.16 0.78 18.54
C PRO A 12 32.19 -0.29 18.95
N ASP A 13 31.97 -0.89 20.10
CA ASP A 13 32.74 -2.07 20.51
C ASP A 13 32.31 -3.25 19.64
N VAL A 14 33.25 -3.80 18.89
CA VAL A 14 32.99 -4.92 17.96
C VAL A 14 32.68 -6.24 18.69
N ASP A 15 32.99 -6.32 19.98
CA ASP A 15 32.68 -7.47 20.83
C ASP A 15 31.36 -7.32 21.62
N ASP A 16 30.70 -6.15 21.50
CA ASP A 16 29.37 -5.93 22.09
C ASP A 16 28.32 -6.80 21.38
N VAL A 17 27.72 -7.69 22.16
CA VAL A 17 26.67 -8.64 21.70
C VAL A 17 25.49 -7.92 21.04
N ASN A 18 25.07 -6.77 21.56
CA ASN A 18 23.97 -5.99 21.00
C ASN A 18 24.37 -5.36 19.67
N PHE A 19 25.60 -4.85 19.57
CA PHE A 19 26.14 -4.32 18.33
C PHE A 19 26.19 -5.40 17.25
N ILE A 20 26.78 -6.58 17.57
CA ILE A 20 26.84 -7.72 16.65
C ILE A 20 25.44 -8.14 16.18
N LYS A 21 24.46 -8.20 17.10
CA LYS A 21 23.08 -8.56 16.78
C LYS A 21 22.44 -7.53 15.82
N ASN A 22 22.63 -6.25 16.09
CA ASN A 22 22.09 -5.19 15.23
C ASN A 22 22.71 -5.24 13.83
N VAL A 23 24.02 -5.37 13.72
CA VAL A 23 24.71 -5.48 12.43
C VAL A 23 24.23 -6.72 11.64
N LYS A 24 24.06 -7.87 12.31
CA LYS A 24 23.51 -9.07 11.66
C LYS A 24 22.09 -8.83 11.13
N ASN A 25 21.25 -8.17 11.91
CA ASN A 25 19.90 -7.83 11.48
C ASN A 25 19.91 -6.86 10.30
N ASP A 26 20.76 -5.83 10.33
CA ASP A 26 20.88 -4.85 9.24
C ASP A 26 21.37 -5.51 7.94
N ILE A 27 22.35 -6.41 8.05
CA ILE A 27 22.83 -7.21 6.91
C ILE A 27 21.68 -8.07 6.34
N PHE A 28 20.94 -8.76 7.22
CA PHE A 28 19.82 -9.60 6.81
C PHE A 28 18.73 -8.80 6.10
N GLU A 29 18.32 -7.67 6.66
CA GLU A 29 17.30 -6.81 6.05
C GLU A 29 17.79 -6.18 4.73
N THR A 30 19.08 -5.84 4.63
CA THR A 30 19.68 -5.37 3.38
C THR A 30 19.62 -6.44 2.30
N HIS A 31 20.01 -7.67 2.59
CA HIS A 31 19.94 -8.77 1.63
C HIS A 31 18.50 -9.10 1.23
N LYS A 32 17.57 -9.07 2.18
CA LYS A 32 16.13 -9.25 1.91
C LYS A 32 15.60 -8.16 0.97
N TYR A 33 15.98 -6.92 1.20
CA TYR A 33 15.61 -5.80 0.34
C TYR A 33 16.17 -5.97 -1.09
N GLU A 34 17.47 -6.28 -1.22
CA GLU A 34 18.11 -6.47 -2.52
C GLU A 34 17.49 -7.64 -3.30
N PHE A 35 17.19 -8.74 -2.61
CA PHE A 35 16.51 -9.88 -3.20
C PHE A 35 15.12 -9.52 -3.73
N ASN A 36 14.30 -8.85 -2.92
CA ASN A 36 12.97 -8.42 -3.32
C ASN A 36 13.02 -7.41 -4.49
N LYS A 37 13.97 -6.48 -4.45
CA LYS A 37 14.20 -5.52 -5.53
C LYS A 37 14.56 -6.22 -6.83
N LYS A 38 15.42 -7.23 -6.78
CA LYS A 38 15.78 -8.02 -7.97
C LYS A 38 14.58 -8.73 -8.57
N ILE A 39 13.74 -9.38 -7.74
CA ILE A 39 12.51 -10.04 -8.19
C ILE A 39 11.58 -9.01 -8.83
N LEU A 40 11.34 -7.87 -8.16
CA LEU A 40 10.47 -6.82 -8.68
C LEU A 40 10.95 -6.32 -10.05
N THR A 41 12.24 -6.06 -10.19
CA THR A 41 12.83 -5.63 -11.47
C THR A 41 12.60 -6.68 -12.56
N GLN A 42 12.77 -7.97 -12.25
CA GLN A 42 12.52 -9.04 -13.22
C GLN A 42 11.03 -9.12 -13.63
N ILE A 43 10.12 -8.89 -12.68
CA ILE A 43 8.67 -8.85 -12.95
C ILE A 43 8.34 -7.65 -13.86
N ASP A 44 8.81 -6.47 -13.54
CA ASP A 44 8.57 -5.23 -14.30
C ASP A 44 9.11 -5.32 -15.74
N GLU A 45 10.27 -5.97 -15.91
CA GLU A 45 10.87 -6.22 -17.22
C GLU A 45 10.24 -7.40 -17.95
N ASN A 46 9.22 -8.05 -17.41
CA ASN A 46 8.59 -9.26 -17.93
C ASN A 46 9.59 -10.44 -18.14
N LYS A 47 10.63 -10.49 -17.35
CA LYS A 47 11.66 -11.55 -17.36
C LYS A 47 11.42 -12.65 -16.33
N PHE A 48 10.51 -12.42 -15.36
CA PHE A 48 10.17 -13.38 -14.32
C PHE A 48 9.16 -14.40 -14.86
N LEU A 49 9.59 -15.65 -14.97
CA LEU A 49 8.81 -16.73 -15.59
C LEU A 49 8.22 -17.69 -14.54
N ASN A 50 7.31 -18.57 -14.99
CA ASN A 50 6.77 -19.64 -14.14
C ASN A 50 7.86 -20.56 -13.59
N SER A 51 8.90 -20.85 -14.39
CA SER A 51 10.07 -21.63 -13.95
C SER A 51 10.81 -20.99 -12.77
N ASP A 52 10.89 -19.66 -12.75
CA ASP A 52 11.55 -18.92 -11.65
C ASP A 52 10.72 -19.01 -10.39
N PHE A 53 9.39 -18.86 -10.53
CA PHE A 53 8.45 -19.04 -9.42
C PHE A 53 8.54 -20.46 -8.85
N GLU A 54 8.52 -21.50 -9.70
CA GLU A 54 8.63 -22.89 -9.28
C GLU A 54 9.97 -23.19 -8.59
N ASN A 55 11.06 -22.63 -9.11
CA ASN A 55 12.40 -22.78 -8.51
C ASN A 55 12.48 -22.14 -7.13
N LEU A 56 11.92 -20.92 -6.96
CA LEU A 56 11.88 -20.20 -5.68
C LEU A 56 10.99 -20.89 -4.66
N THR A 57 9.91 -21.53 -5.11
CA THR A 57 8.96 -22.22 -4.22
C THR A 57 9.26 -23.68 -3.98
N LYS A 58 10.31 -24.21 -4.61
CA LYS A 58 10.71 -25.61 -4.46
C LYS A 58 11.03 -25.95 -3.00
N GLY A 59 10.26 -26.88 -2.44
CA GLY A 59 10.40 -27.28 -1.03
C GLY A 59 9.59 -26.43 -0.04
N TYR A 60 8.89 -25.39 -0.51
CA TYR A 60 8.03 -24.55 0.32
C TYR A 60 6.54 -24.81 0.02
N ARG A 61 5.71 -24.61 1.05
CA ARG A 61 4.26 -24.70 0.88
C ARG A 61 3.72 -23.43 0.21
N ILE A 62 3.04 -23.59 -0.92
CA ILE A 62 2.33 -22.52 -1.59
C ILE A 62 0.93 -22.43 -0.99
N ASN A 63 0.60 -21.26 -0.42
CA ASN A 63 -0.74 -20.98 0.10
C ASN A 63 -1.61 -20.41 -1.02
N LYS A 64 -2.78 -21.02 -1.26
CA LYS A 64 -3.79 -20.49 -2.18
C LYS A 64 -4.82 -19.68 -1.39
N THR A 65 -5.17 -18.53 -1.90
CA THR A 65 -6.22 -17.67 -1.32
C THR A 65 -7.06 -17.06 -2.42
N THR A 66 -8.31 -16.76 -2.09
CA THR A 66 -9.25 -16.06 -2.97
C THR A 66 -9.57 -14.72 -2.32
N ILE A 67 -9.52 -13.66 -3.12
CA ILE A 67 -9.90 -12.31 -2.71
C ILE A 67 -11.21 -12.00 -3.43
N THR A 68 -12.27 -11.76 -2.67
CA THR A 68 -13.63 -11.61 -3.20
C THR A 68 -14.07 -10.16 -3.40
N SER A 69 -13.32 -9.22 -2.84
CA SER A 69 -13.63 -7.80 -2.90
C SER A 69 -12.36 -6.97 -2.85
N ASN A 70 -12.34 -5.84 -3.54
CA ASN A 70 -11.28 -4.83 -3.43
C ASN A 70 -11.24 -4.14 -2.04
N LYS A 71 -12.22 -4.42 -1.19
CA LYS A 71 -12.29 -3.94 0.21
C LYS A 71 -11.90 -5.02 1.22
N ASP A 72 -11.55 -6.23 0.76
CA ASP A 72 -11.17 -7.35 1.62
C ASP A 72 -9.71 -7.20 2.08
N THR A 73 -9.53 -6.47 3.16
CA THR A 73 -8.22 -6.24 3.80
C THR A 73 -7.93 -7.21 4.94
N THR A 74 -8.57 -8.39 4.98
CA THR A 74 -8.39 -9.36 6.06
C THR A 74 -7.00 -9.96 6.12
N LYS A 75 -6.34 -10.13 4.97
CA LYS A 75 -5.00 -10.72 4.86
C LYS A 75 -3.94 -9.75 4.40
N PHE A 76 -4.26 -8.93 3.40
CA PHE A 76 -3.32 -8.02 2.77
C PHE A 76 -3.75 -6.57 2.97
N ASN A 77 -2.79 -5.67 2.95
CA ASN A 77 -3.10 -4.24 3.04
C ASN A 77 -3.84 -3.74 1.80
N LEU A 78 -4.46 -2.58 1.91
CA LEU A 78 -5.31 -2.03 0.85
C LEU A 78 -4.54 -1.80 -0.46
N ASP A 79 -3.28 -1.37 -0.39
CA ASP A 79 -2.46 -1.11 -1.57
C ASP A 79 -2.16 -2.40 -2.32
N SER A 80 -1.85 -3.49 -1.60
CA SER A 80 -1.67 -4.83 -2.19
C SER A 80 -2.96 -5.35 -2.83
N ILE A 81 -4.11 -5.13 -2.21
CA ILE A 81 -5.41 -5.50 -2.78
C ILE A 81 -5.67 -4.72 -4.07
N ASN A 82 -5.48 -3.42 -4.07
CA ASN A 82 -5.64 -2.58 -5.27
C ASN A 82 -4.69 -3.01 -6.39
N LEU A 83 -3.43 -3.34 -6.04
CA LEU A 83 -2.46 -3.87 -6.98
C LEU A 83 -2.94 -5.19 -7.59
N ILE A 84 -3.39 -6.15 -6.76
CA ILE A 84 -3.91 -7.46 -7.23
C ILE A 84 -5.06 -7.28 -8.23
N TYR A 85 -5.99 -6.36 -7.95
CA TYR A 85 -7.12 -6.08 -8.85
C TYR A 85 -6.72 -5.39 -10.16
N SER A 86 -5.54 -4.77 -10.23
CA SER A 86 -5.00 -4.18 -11.47
C SER A 86 -4.25 -5.17 -12.36
N LEU A 87 -3.88 -6.34 -11.81
CA LEU A 87 -3.07 -7.33 -12.50
C LEU A 87 -3.92 -8.25 -13.41
N LYS A 88 -3.26 -8.83 -14.41
CA LYS A 88 -3.86 -9.81 -15.31
C LYS A 88 -3.64 -11.25 -14.82
N ASN A 89 -4.36 -12.20 -15.42
CA ASN A 89 -4.12 -13.62 -15.19
C ASN A 89 -2.66 -14.01 -15.54
N ASN A 90 -2.12 -14.94 -14.75
CA ASN A 90 -0.76 -15.45 -14.88
C ASN A 90 0.34 -14.40 -14.72
N THR A 91 0.08 -13.30 -14.02
CA THR A 91 1.11 -12.33 -13.64
C THR A 91 1.61 -12.60 -12.22
N PHE A 92 2.80 -12.09 -11.95
CA PHE A 92 3.44 -12.13 -10.65
C PHE A 92 3.51 -10.73 -10.06
N SER A 93 3.52 -10.65 -8.73
CA SER A 93 3.78 -9.39 -8.02
C SER A 93 4.30 -9.66 -6.62
N LEU A 94 4.96 -8.67 -6.03
CA LEU A 94 5.21 -8.62 -4.61
C LEU A 94 4.05 -7.90 -3.93
N ILE A 95 3.48 -8.52 -2.90
CA ILE A 95 2.38 -8.00 -2.11
C ILE A 95 2.76 -8.00 -0.63
N VAL A 96 2.11 -7.14 0.14
CA VAL A 96 2.39 -6.95 1.56
C VAL A 96 1.14 -7.24 2.38
N ASP A 97 1.29 -7.99 3.46
CA ASP A 97 0.21 -8.24 4.40
C ASP A 97 0.07 -7.12 5.45
N ASN A 98 -0.86 -7.31 6.38
CA ASN A 98 -1.11 -6.34 7.46
C ASN A 98 0.02 -6.28 8.51
N ASN A 99 0.93 -7.25 8.51
CA ASN A 99 2.11 -7.30 9.40
C ASN A 99 3.37 -6.72 8.73
N ASN A 100 3.25 -6.21 7.49
CA ASN A 100 4.36 -5.78 6.63
C ASN A 100 5.27 -6.93 6.15
N ASP A 101 4.78 -8.17 6.16
CA ASP A 101 5.47 -9.27 5.52
C ASP A 101 5.26 -9.24 4.00
N ILE A 102 6.35 -9.47 3.25
CA ILE A 102 6.34 -9.41 1.78
C ILE A 102 6.17 -10.83 1.22
N TYR A 103 5.23 -10.98 0.31
CA TYR A 103 4.92 -12.24 -0.37
C TYR A 103 5.08 -12.11 -1.88
N LEU A 104 5.67 -13.12 -2.50
CA LEU A 104 5.61 -13.29 -3.95
C LEU A 104 4.29 -13.97 -4.30
N ALA A 105 3.45 -13.25 -5.00
CA ALA A 105 2.13 -13.73 -5.43
C ALA A 105 2.08 -14.00 -6.92
N LYS A 106 1.31 -15.03 -7.30
CA LYS A 106 0.93 -15.34 -8.67
C LYS A 106 -0.58 -15.27 -8.82
N ILE A 107 -1.06 -14.47 -9.74
CA ILE A 107 -2.47 -14.40 -10.08
C ILE A 107 -2.82 -15.61 -10.98
N GLN A 108 -3.56 -16.58 -10.44
CA GLN A 108 -3.90 -17.79 -11.16
C GLN A 108 -5.18 -17.68 -11.99
N ASN A 109 -6.18 -17.01 -11.44
CA ASN A 109 -7.49 -16.89 -12.07
C ASN A 109 -8.20 -15.61 -11.62
N ILE A 110 -8.81 -14.94 -12.57
CA ILE A 110 -9.70 -13.81 -12.34
C ILE A 110 -11.08 -14.25 -12.81
N GLN A 111 -12.05 -14.24 -11.88
CA GLN A 111 -13.44 -14.53 -12.20
C GLN A 111 -14.20 -13.22 -12.29
N GLU A 112 -14.72 -12.92 -13.46
CA GLU A 112 -15.61 -11.78 -13.66
C GLU A 112 -17.04 -12.19 -13.28
N LYS A 113 -17.66 -11.41 -12.40
CA LYS A 113 -19.06 -11.58 -12.05
C LYS A 113 -19.91 -10.66 -12.91
N ASN A 114 -20.69 -11.24 -13.81
CA ASN A 114 -21.67 -10.48 -14.59
C ASN A 114 -22.85 -10.09 -13.70
N LEU A 115 -22.91 -8.83 -13.30
CA LEU A 115 -24.03 -8.27 -12.54
C LEU A 115 -25.12 -7.76 -13.50
N GLN A 116 -26.36 -8.11 -13.19
CA GLN A 116 -27.51 -7.57 -13.92
C GLN A 116 -27.94 -6.23 -13.32
N LYS A 117 -28.54 -5.35 -14.13
CA LYS A 117 -29.00 -4.03 -13.68
C LYS A 117 -30.01 -4.06 -12.53
N ALA A 118 -30.72 -5.19 -12.37
CA ALA A 118 -31.68 -5.40 -11.28
C ALA A 118 -31.02 -5.87 -9.98
N ASP A 119 -29.76 -6.28 -10.01
CA ASP A 119 -29.07 -6.78 -8.83
C ASP A 119 -28.84 -5.67 -7.80
N LYS A 120 -29.12 -5.95 -6.54
CA LYS A 120 -28.89 -5.01 -5.43
C LYS A 120 -27.41 -4.57 -5.37
N GLU A 121 -26.51 -5.48 -5.66
CA GLU A 121 -25.06 -5.23 -5.71
C GLU A 121 -24.72 -4.23 -6.82
N TYR A 122 -25.29 -4.41 -8.01
CA TYR A 122 -25.12 -3.47 -9.13
C TYR A 122 -25.59 -2.06 -8.76
N LEU A 123 -26.77 -1.94 -8.15
CA LEU A 123 -27.32 -0.65 -7.72
C LEU A 123 -26.45 0.02 -6.63
N ASN A 124 -25.87 -0.76 -5.73
CA ASN A 124 -24.94 -0.23 -4.71
C ASN A 124 -23.64 0.26 -5.34
N LEU A 125 -23.07 -0.48 -6.29
CA LEU A 125 -21.86 -0.06 -7.01
C LEU A 125 -22.08 1.23 -7.81
N ILE A 126 -23.25 1.39 -8.45
CA ILE A 126 -23.59 2.66 -9.13
C ILE A 126 -23.63 3.81 -8.13
N LYS A 127 -24.34 3.66 -7.00
CA LYS A 127 -24.42 4.72 -5.98
C LYS A 127 -23.04 5.11 -5.44
N GLU A 128 -22.19 4.11 -5.21
CA GLU A 128 -20.83 4.34 -4.75
C GLU A 128 -20.01 5.08 -5.82
N SER A 129 -20.08 4.65 -7.07
CA SER A 129 -19.42 5.30 -8.19
C SER A 129 -19.87 6.75 -8.38
N ASP A 130 -21.18 7.01 -8.32
CA ASP A 130 -21.75 8.36 -8.37
C ASP A 130 -21.22 9.24 -7.23
N SER A 131 -21.11 8.68 -6.01
CA SER A 131 -20.58 9.40 -4.86
C SER A 131 -19.10 9.77 -5.04
N ILE A 132 -18.30 8.85 -5.58
CA ILE A 132 -16.86 9.07 -5.86
C ILE A 132 -16.71 10.13 -6.94
N ILE A 133 -17.49 10.05 -8.03
CA ILE A 133 -17.44 11.03 -9.14
C ILE A 133 -17.81 12.42 -8.61
N LYS A 134 -18.89 12.54 -7.83
CA LYS A 134 -19.31 13.80 -7.22
C LYS A 134 -18.22 14.37 -6.29
N SER A 135 -17.63 13.54 -5.44
CA SER A 135 -16.55 13.96 -4.54
C SER A 135 -15.34 14.47 -5.32
N ASN A 136 -14.92 13.74 -6.35
CA ASN A 136 -13.80 14.15 -7.21
C ASN A 136 -14.09 15.46 -7.97
N LEU A 137 -15.32 15.63 -8.44
CA LEU A 137 -15.75 16.86 -9.10
C LEU A 137 -15.71 18.06 -8.15
N TYR A 138 -16.24 17.90 -6.92
CA TYR A 138 -16.19 18.95 -5.91
C TYR A 138 -14.75 19.29 -5.52
N SER A 139 -13.90 18.30 -5.28
CA SER A 139 -12.49 18.52 -4.96
C SER A 139 -11.74 19.25 -6.08
N SER A 140 -12.02 18.88 -7.33
CA SER A 140 -11.43 19.56 -8.50
C SER A 140 -11.92 21.01 -8.63
N TYR A 141 -13.20 21.25 -8.33
CA TYR A 141 -13.78 22.60 -8.33
C TYR A 141 -13.20 23.45 -7.19
N ASP A 142 -13.08 22.90 -5.99
CA ASP A 142 -12.47 23.59 -4.85
C ASP A 142 -11.00 23.94 -5.14
N TYR A 143 -10.25 23.02 -5.76
CA TYR A 143 -8.88 23.28 -6.20
C TYR A 143 -8.82 24.46 -7.19
N LEU A 144 -9.69 24.46 -8.19
CA LEU A 144 -9.77 25.54 -9.18
C LEU A 144 -10.16 26.87 -8.54
N LEU A 145 -11.08 26.87 -7.58
CA LEU A 145 -11.47 28.06 -6.87
C LEU A 145 -10.32 28.61 -6.00
N ASN A 146 -9.59 27.72 -5.30
CA ASN A 146 -8.46 28.12 -4.46
C ASN A 146 -7.29 28.67 -5.28
N ASP A 147 -7.08 28.15 -6.50
CA ASP A 147 -6.08 28.67 -7.43
C ASP A 147 -6.48 30.06 -7.97
N LYS A 148 -7.75 30.21 -8.36
CA LYS A 148 -8.27 31.43 -8.98
C LYS A 148 -8.55 32.54 -7.98
N TYR A 149 -8.98 32.21 -6.76
CA TYR A 149 -9.41 33.18 -5.73
C TYR A 149 -8.60 33.01 -4.45
N LYS A 150 -7.92 34.10 -4.04
CA LYS A 150 -7.25 34.14 -2.74
C LYS A 150 -8.27 34.32 -1.62
N ILE A 151 -8.66 33.25 -0.95
CA ILE A 151 -9.58 33.29 0.19
C ILE A 151 -8.81 33.77 1.45
N LYS A 152 -9.19 34.92 2.00
CA LYS A 152 -8.71 35.39 3.29
C LYS A 152 -9.75 35.11 4.37
N VAL A 153 -9.45 34.16 5.25
CA VAL A 153 -10.31 33.87 6.41
C VAL A 153 -9.92 34.80 7.58
N ASN A 154 -10.88 35.58 8.06
CA ASN A 154 -10.66 36.36 9.26
C ASN A 154 -10.77 35.44 10.48
N GLN A 155 -9.63 35.05 11.05
CA GLN A 155 -9.56 34.13 12.19
C GLN A 155 -10.32 34.65 13.42
N LYS A 156 -10.28 35.97 13.70
CA LYS A 156 -11.03 36.57 14.83
C LYS A 156 -12.54 36.42 14.68
N SER A 157 -13.05 36.54 13.45
CA SER A 157 -14.48 36.33 13.18
C SER A 157 -14.86 34.85 13.30
N LEU A 158 -13.99 33.97 12.83
CA LEU A 158 -14.20 32.52 12.95
C LEU A 158 -14.23 32.05 14.41
N GLU A 159 -13.32 32.57 15.26
CA GLU A 159 -13.30 32.26 16.69
C GLU A 159 -14.53 32.80 17.42
N ARG A 160 -15.02 34.00 17.07
CA ARG A 160 -16.27 34.56 17.63
C ARG A 160 -17.45 33.62 17.29
N ILE A 161 -17.56 33.15 16.07
CA ILE A 161 -18.63 32.25 15.67
C ILE A 161 -18.52 30.90 16.40
N LYS A 162 -17.33 30.32 16.50
CA LYS A 162 -17.11 29.05 17.25
C LYS A 162 -17.50 29.20 18.74
N ASN A 163 -17.21 30.36 19.36
CA ASN A 163 -17.54 30.61 20.75
C ASN A 163 -19.03 30.91 20.98
N TYR A 164 -19.75 31.31 19.93
CA TYR A 164 -21.19 31.57 20.02
C TYR A 164 -22.03 30.27 20.00
N PHE A 165 -21.50 29.18 19.37
CA PHE A 165 -22.15 27.88 19.28
C PHE A 165 -21.61 26.83 20.28
N ARG A 166 -20.79 27.25 21.23
CA ARG A 166 -20.39 26.44 22.39
C ARG A 166 -21.20 26.84 23.62
#